data_18d837c84519fadbbeb9efa502c51bee
#
_entry.id   18d837c84519fadbbeb9efa502c51bee
#
_cell.length_a   1.000
_cell.length_b   1.000
_cell.length_c   1.000
_cell.angle_alpha   90.00
_cell.angle_beta   90.00
_cell.angle_gamma   90.00
#
_symmetry.space_group_name_H-M   'P 1'
#
loop_
_entity.id
_entity.type
_entity.pdbx_description
1 polymer ?
#
loop_
_entity_poly.entity_id
_entity_poly.type
_entity_poly.pdbx_seq_one_letter_code
_entity_poly.pdbx_strand_id
1 'polypeptide(L)'
;MALQLQLQPTIKNGVFQYPSAIKPFGNRKKVSFQAQASPTRTQRIMEGIAVSGEVGGAGGAYSYSALKRLDQLWSKVCSSSTVVEEPQKVVSSVPGSYKDSEHVGNLDEMFDVIVCGGTLGIFIATALSSKGFRVGVVERNVLKGREQEWNISRKELLELVEVGILNEDDIEEATAASFNPNRCGFEGKGDIWVQDILNLGVSPVKLVEIMKKRFNSLGGVTFEGYSVSSISVYEDSAVLQLKEGKTLFSRLIIDAMGNFSPIVKQIRCGRKPDGMCLVVGTCCRGFKENCTSDVIFSSASIKETSQSVVQYFWEAFPAGSGPMDRTTYMFTYVDPQPGSPQLEELLEDYWDLMPKYQGVSFDDLEILRIIYGIFPTYRDSPLPAAFDRILQFGDASGIQSPVSFGGFGSLTRHLGRLTTGIYEALDGNFLDSRSLSMLNPYMPNLSSSWLFQRAMSAKKQSNVPSDFVNELLFANFMSMQKLGDPVLRPFLQDVIQFGPLVKTLGLVMLTRPQIIPSIFKQVGIPVLVDWSGHFLMLGYYTFLSTFVDPAIRPLIGSFPAKVRYEWRRRLEAWQYGAGLDYKLSPAGSPETAKRSDPSNETVTTNSLP
;
A
#
# COMPACT_ATOMS: atom_id res chain seq x y z
N MET A 1 -36.75 35.34 30.57
CA MET A 1 -37.97 35.28 31.42
C MET A 1 -38.90 34.27 30.78
N ALA A 2 -39.01 33.10 31.39
CA ALA A 2 -39.69 31.94 30.84
C ALA A 2 -41.18 31.99 31.20
N LEU A 3 -42.03 31.53 30.31
CA LEU A 3 -43.38 31.08 30.65
C LEU A 3 -43.64 29.74 29.94
N GLN A 4 -43.50 28.68 30.74
CA GLN A 4 -44.07 27.35 30.45
C GLN A 4 -45.58 27.42 30.79
N LEU A 5 -46.41 26.99 29.86
CA LEU A 5 -47.78 26.60 30.15
C LEU A 5 -47.92 25.11 29.87
N GLN A 6 -47.97 24.32 30.99
CA GLN A 6 -48.45 22.96 30.99
C GLN A 6 -49.98 22.95 30.88
N LEU A 7 -50.50 22.20 29.93
CA LEU A 7 -51.89 21.76 29.91
C LEU A 7 -51.94 20.25 30.12
N GLN A 8 -52.43 19.84 31.29
CA GLN A 8 -52.80 18.45 31.57
C GLN A 8 -54.22 18.15 31.05
N PRO A 9 -54.47 16.96 30.49
CA PRO A 9 -55.81 16.57 30.08
C PRO A 9 -56.56 15.96 31.28
N THR A 10 -57.77 16.42 31.50
CA THR A 10 -58.75 15.81 32.44
C THR A 10 -59.60 14.77 31.73
N ILE A 11 -59.65 13.56 32.26
CA ILE A 11 -60.50 12.45 31.77
C ILE A 11 -61.89 12.60 32.46
N LYS A 12 -62.94 12.69 31.65
CA LYS A 12 -64.30 12.34 31.99
C LYS A 12 -64.99 11.65 30.79
N ASN A 13 -65.37 10.42 31.01
CA ASN A 13 -66.28 9.62 30.17
C ASN A 13 -65.86 9.37 28.69
N GLY A 14 -64.87 8.56 28.45
CA GLY A 14 -64.87 7.50 27.43
C GLY A 14 -65.05 7.83 25.92
N VAL A 15 -65.01 9.11 25.47
CA VAL A 15 -65.11 9.45 24.04
C VAL A 15 -64.27 10.66 23.74
N PHE A 16 -63.32 10.51 22.82
CA PHE A 16 -62.57 11.66 22.27
C PHE A 16 -63.39 12.39 21.20
N GLN A 17 -63.78 13.65 21.50
CA GLN A 17 -64.28 14.56 20.48
C GLN A 17 -63.27 15.69 20.29
N TYR A 18 -62.76 15.82 19.03
CA TYR A 18 -62.00 16.98 18.60
C TYR A 18 -62.95 18.03 17.96
N PRO A 19 -62.80 19.32 18.27
CA PRO A 19 -63.59 20.35 17.59
C PRO A 19 -63.03 20.53 16.15
N SER A 20 -63.97 20.62 15.22
CA SER A 20 -63.75 20.80 13.82
C SER A 20 -63.33 22.21 13.43
N ALA A 21 -62.34 22.26 12.54
CA ALA A 21 -62.17 23.15 11.45
C ALA A 21 -61.93 24.66 11.66
N ILE A 22 -60.67 25.03 11.46
CA ILE A 22 -60.33 26.31 10.79
C ILE A 22 -59.44 25.93 9.59
N LYS A 23 -59.87 26.26 8.37
CA LYS A 23 -59.07 26.09 7.15
C LYS A 23 -57.89 27.07 7.18
N PRO A 24 -56.65 26.62 6.97
CA PRO A 24 -55.56 27.55 6.76
C PRO A 24 -55.41 27.87 5.27
N PHE A 25 -55.29 29.13 5.01
CA PHE A 25 -54.85 29.73 3.74
C PHE A 25 -53.47 29.21 3.32
N GLY A 26 -53.32 28.90 2.06
CA GLY A 26 -52.13 29.02 1.23
C GLY A 26 -50.85 28.42 1.74
N ASN A 27 -50.49 27.22 1.18
CA ASN A 27 -49.14 26.64 1.18
C ASN A 27 -48.12 27.64 0.57
N ARG A 28 -47.44 28.43 1.39
CA ARG A 28 -46.12 28.96 1.03
C ARG A 28 -45.11 27.80 1.22
N LYS A 29 -44.67 27.17 0.12
CA LYS A 29 -43.46 26.39 0.11
C LYS A 29 -42.33 27.21 0.71
N LYS A 30 -41.87 26.87 1.91
CA LYS A 30 -40.57 27.31 2.38
C LYS A 30 -39.54 26.68 1.44
N VAL A 31 -39.11 27.42 0.45
CA VAL A 31 -37.87 27.15 -0.26
C VAL A 31 -36.79 27.46 0.78
N SER A 32 -36.26 26.40 1.42
CA SER A 32 -35.01 26.53 2.16
C SER A 32 -33.92 26.75 1.11
N PHE A 33 -33.52 28.00 0.94
CA PHE A 33 -32.22 28.30 0.34
C PHE A 33 -31.17 27.71 1.31
N GLN A 34 -30.71 26.49 1.08
CA GLN A 34 -29.40 26.13 1.53
C GLN A 34 -28.46 27.05 0.77
N ALA A 35 -27.86 28.00 1.48
CA ALA A 35 -26.73 28.75 0.96
C ALA A 35 -25.70 27.68 0.50
N GLN A 36 -25.54 27.53 -0.81
CA GLN A 36 -24.43 26.75 -1.35
C GLN A 36 -23.17 27.43 -0.83
N ALA A 37 -22.42 26.71 0.02
CA ALA A 37 -21.11 27.16 0.44
C ALA A 37 -20.29 27.45 -0.84
N SER A 38 -19.55 28.55 -0.86
CA SER A 38 -18.66 28.85 -1.98
C SER A 38 -17.69 27.68 -2.19
N PRO A 39 -17.41 27.28 -3.44
CA PRO A 39 -16.55 26.17 -3.72
C PRO A 39 -15.16 26.36 -3.10
N THR A 40 -14.61 25.31 -2.51
CA THR A 40 -13.25 25.30 -1.94
C THR A 40 -12.21 25.57 -3.03
N ARG A 41 -10.97 25.90 -2.64
CA ARG A 41 -9.86 26.04 -3.60
C ARG A 41 -9.62 24.71 -4.33
N THR A 42 -9.61 23.60 -3.59
CA THR A 42 -9.48 22.24 -4.12
C THR A 42 -10.56 21.93 -5.15
N GLN A 43 -11.83 22.24 -4.86
CA GLN A 43 -12.91 22.03 -5.80
C GLN A 43 -12.70 22.81 -7.10
N ARG A 44 -12.36 24.09 -7.02
CA ARG A 44 -12.10 24.95 -8.20
C ARG A 44 -10.94 24.44 -9.04
N ILE A 45 -9.85 24.01 -8.39
CA ILE A 45 -8.67 23.47 -9.10
C ILE A 45 -9.04 22.14 -9.78
N MET A 46 -9.69 21.23 -9.07
CA MET A 46 -10.05 19.91 -9.62
C MET A 46 -11.07 19.98 -10.76
N GLU A 47 -12.03 20.89 -10.68
CA GLU A 47 -13.02 21.10 -11.75
C GLU A 47 -12.41 21.85 -12.97
N GLY A 48 -11.31 22.58 -12.77
CA GLY A 48 -10.60 23.30 -13.83
C GLY A 48 -9.66 22.41 -14.66
N ILE A 49 -9.28 21.24 -14.15
CA ILE A 49 -8.39 20.30 -14.85
C ILE A 49 -9.24 19.44 -15.78
N ALA A 50 -8.89 19.40 -17.07
CA ALA A 50 -9.54 18.53 -18.04
C ALA A 50 -9.24 17.05 -17.68
N VAL A 51 -10.22 16.35 -17.10
CA VAL A 51 -10.10 14.95 -16.73
C VAL A 51 -10.19 14.10 -18.00
N SER A 52 -9.06 13.60 -18.48
CA SER A 52 -9.04 12.57 -19.51
C SER A 52 -9.38 11.22 -18.86
N GLY A 53 -10.67 10.88 -18.84
CA GLY A 53 -11.18 9.56 -18.51
C GLY A 53 -10.99 9.10 -17.06
N GLU A 54 -12.06 8.70 -16.37
CA GLU A 54 -11.98 7.97 -15.10
C GLU A 54 -11.36 6.59 -15.38
N VAL A 55 -10.11 6.41 -15.06
CA VAL A 55 -9.48 5.09 -15.06
C VAL A 55 -9.76 4.46 -13.70
N GLY A 56 -10.82 3.67 -13.63
CA GLY A 56 -11.08 2.80 -12.48
C GLY A 56 -10.04 1.69 -12.43
N GLY A 57 -9.05 1.82 -11.59
CA GLY A 57 -8.01 0.84 -11.29
C GLY A 57 -7.41 1.18 -9.93
N ALA A 58 -6.33 0.51 -9.52
CA ALA A 58 -5.60 0.79 -8.27
C ALA A 58 -4.96 2.20 -8.21
N GLY A 59 -5.41 3.14 -9.01
CA GLY A 59 -4.96 4.52 -9.10
C GLY A 59 -6.04 5.57 -8.92
N GLY A 60 -7.27 5.15 -8.66
CA GLY A 60 -8.37 6.04 -8.29
C GLY A 60 -8.97 6.86 -9.44
N ALA A 61 -10.17 7.35 -9.21
CA ALA A 61 -10.81 8.38 -10.00
C ALA A 61 -10.25 9.75 -9.56
N TYR A 62 -9.86 10.59 -10.51
CA TYR A 62 -9.21 11.88 -10.24
C TYR A 62 -10.21 13.04 -10.08
N SER A 63 -11.52 12.77 -10.05
CA SER A 63 -12.56 13.79 -9.96
C SER A 63 -12.81 14.24 -8.52
N TYR A 64 -13.26 15.48 -8.35
CA TYR A 64 -13.67 16.01 -7.04
C TYR A 64 -14.76 15.15 -6.38
N SER A 65 -15.70 14.62 -7.17
CA SER A 65 -16.72 13.71 -6.66
C SER A 65 -16.15 12.41 -6.10
N ALA A 66 -15.07 11.90 -6.69
CA ALA A 66 -14.37 10.72 -6.17
C ALA A 66 -13.59 11.02 -4.89
N LEU A 67 -12.96 12.18 -4.78
CA LEU A 67 -12.34 12.67 -3.55
C LEU A 67 -13.38 12.70 -2.42
N LYS A 68 -14.55 13.28 -2.66
CA LYS A 68 -15.63 13.35 -1.67
C LYS A 68 -16.17 11.97 -1.26
N ARG A 69 -16.26 11.02 -2.19
CA ARG A 69 -16.65 9.63 -1.87
C ARG A 69 -15.61 8.97 -0.95
N LEU A 70 -14.33 9.22 -1.20
CA LEU A 70 -13.25 8.67 -0.37
C LEU A 70 -13.23 9.31 1.02
N ASP A 71 -13.45 10.62 1.13
CA ASP A 71 -13.61 11.34 2.40
C ASP A 71 -14.82 10.82 3.20
N GLN A 72 -15.93 10.53 2.54
CA GLN A 72 -17.09 9.91 3.19
C GLN A 72 -16.77 8.52 3.75
N LEU A 73 -16.05 7.70 2.98
CA LEU A 73 -15.58 6.39 3.44
C LEU A 73 -14.64 6.55 4.65
N TRP A 74 -13.71 7.48 4.57
CA TRP A 74 -12.78 7.79 5.66
C TRP A 74 -13.52 8.27 6.91
N SER A 75 -14.47 9.17 6.77
CA SER A 75 -15.31 9.65 7.88
C SER A 75 -16.08 8.50 8.55
N LYS A 76 -16.59 7.53 7.77
CA LYS A 76 -17.24 6.32 8.29
C LYS A 76 -16.25 5.48 9.11
N VAL A 77 -15.03 5.30 8.63
CA VAL A 77 -13.97 4.60 9.37
C VAL A 77 -13.64 5.31 10.67
N CYS A 78 -13.49 6.63 10.66
CA CYS A 78 -13.18 7.44 11.85
C CYS A 78 -14.29 7.39 12.91
N SER A 79 -15.54 7.44 12.49
CA SER A 79 -16.71 7.47 13.41
C SER A 79 -17.05 6.09 14.00
N SER A 80 -16.56 5.01 13.41
CA SER A 80 -16.78 3.65 13.87
C SER A 80 -16.00 3.35 15.15
N SER A 81 -16.51 2.49 16.01
CA SER A 81 -15.81 2.07 17.24
C SER A 81 -14.73 1.04 16.97
N THR A 82 -15.08 -0.22 16.78
CA THR A 82 -14.15 -1.33 16.51
C THR A 82 -14.39 -1.99 15.16
N VAL A 83 -15.64 -2.02 14.70
CA VAL A 83 -16.08 -2.58 13.43
C VAL A 83 -16.63 -1.45 12.57
N VAL A 84 -16.12 -1.29 11.35
CA VAL A 84 -16.55 -0.25 10.42
C VAL A 84 -17.89 -0.62 9.77
N GLU A 85 -18.03 -1.90 9.42
CA GLU A 85 -19.22 -2.45 8.76
C GLU A 85 -19.20 -3.97 8.91
N GLU A 86 -20.35 -4.61 9.15
CA GLU A 86 -20.44 -6.05 9.05
C GLU A 86 -20.11 -6.47 7.62
N PRO A 87 -19.10 -7.35 7.42
CA PRO A 87 -18.66 -7.71 6.10
C PRO A 87 -19.69 -8.61 5.42
N GLN A 88 -19.93 -8.39 4.14
CA GLN A 88 -20.69 -9.31 3.33
C GLN A 88 -19.97 -10.67 3.32
N LYS A 89 -20.69 -11.76 3.52
CA LYS A 89 -20.16 -13.12 3.37
C LYS A 89 -19.97 -13.44 1.89
N VAL A 90 -18.76 -13.21 1.39
CA VAL A 90 -18.38 -13.45 -0.01
C VAL A 90 -17.84 -14.87 -0.18
N VAL A 91 -17.17 -15.41 0.82
CA VAL A 91 -16.61 -16.76 0.81
C VAL A 91 -17.44 -17.66 1.72
N SER A 92 -17.81 -18.84 1.22
CA SER A 92 -18.49 -19.89 1.97
C SER A 92 -17.83 -21.24 1.71
N SER A 93 -17.64 -22.04 2.76
CA SER A 93 -17.21 -23.44 2.64
C SER A 93 -18.44 -24.32 2.45
N VAL A 94 -18.37 -25.23 1.49
CA VAL A 94 -19.41 -26.20 1.17
C VAL A 94 -18.80 -27.60 1.40
N PRO A 95 -19.40 -28.43 2.25
CA PRO A 95 -18.91 -29.80 2.48
C PRO A 95 -19.00 -30.65 1.23
N GLY A 96 -18.02 -31.55 1.07
CA GLY A 96 -17.97 -32.53 -0.04
C GLY A 96 -17.27 -32.02 -1.29
N SER A 97 -17.18 -32.89 -2.27
CA SER A 97 -16.57 -32.62 -3.59
C SER A 97 -17.57 -31.93 -4.49
N TYR A 98 -17.11 -30.95 -5.27
CA TYR A 98 -17.95 -30.30 -6.29
C TYR A 98 -18.40 -31.29 -7.37
N LYS A 99 -17.55 -32.28 -7.72
CA LYS A 99 -17.87 -33.31 -8.71
C LYS A 99 -19.09 -34.18 -8.34
N ASP A 100 -19.35 -34.28 -7.04
CA ASP A 100 -20.50 -35.05 -6.53
C ASP A 100 -21.74 -34.18 -6.32
N SER A 101 -21.67 -32.88 -6.63
CA SER A 101 -22.81 -31.97 -6.50
C SER A 101 -23.80 -32.11 -7.67
N GLU A 102 -25.10 -31.97 -7.38
CA GLU A 102 -26.18 -32.03 -8.41
C GLU A 102 -26.10 -30.91 -9.47
N HIS A 103 -25.14 -29.97 -9.33
CA HIS A 103 -25.01 -28.74 -10.12
C HIS A 103 -23.89 -28.81 -11.20
N VAL A 104 -23.40 -29.98 -11.57
CA VAL A 104 -22.28 -30.19 -12.53
C VAL A 104 -22.66 -29.80 -14.00
N GLY A 105 -23.64 -28.94 -14.23
CA GLY A 105 -24.19 -28.72 -15.58
C GLY A 105 -23.49 -27.65 -16.45
N ASN A 106 -22.83 -26.66 -15.94
CA ASN A 106 -22.24 -25.56 -16.75
C ASN A 106 -20.91 -25.05 -16.19
N LEU A 107 -19.84 -25.83 -16.39
CA LEU A 107 -18.48 -25.40 -16.19
C LEU A 107 -18.04 -24.56 -17.39
N ASP A 108 -18.20 -23.24 -17.31
CA ASP A 108 -17.79 -22.32 -18.38
C ASP A 108 -16.33 -22.49 -18.73
N GLU A 109 -15.46 -22.53 -17.69
CA GLU A 109 -14.02 -22.77 -17.85
C GLU A 109 -13.41 -23.29 -16.54
N MET A 110 -12.46 -24.21 -16.65
CA MET A 110 -11.73 -24.80 -15.53
C MET A 110 -10.28 -24.34 -15.54
N PHE A 111 -9.79 -23.81 -14.42
CA PHE A 111 -8.42 -23.28 -14.23
C PHE A 111 -7.70 -23.99 -13.10
N ASP A 112 -6.36 -24.02 -13.15
CA ASP A 112 -5.56 -24.34 -11.96
C ASP A 112 -5.63 -23.19 -10.97
N VAL A 113 -5.53 -21.94 -11.47
CA VAL A 113 -5.54 -20.73 -10.66
C VAL A 113 -6.42 -19.66 -11.29
N ILE A 114 -7.25 -19.01 -10.47
CA ILE A 114 -7.90 -17.75 -10.83
C ILE A 114 -7.35 -16.64 -9.93
N VAL A 115 -6.87 -15.57 -10.55
CA VAL A 115 -6.39 -14.36 -9.84
C VAL A 115 -7.48 -13.30 -9.92
N CYS A 116 -7.99 -12.86 -8.78
CA CYS A 116 -8.99 -11.79 -8.67
C CYS A 116 -8.29 -10.45 -8.38
N GLY A 117 -8.38 -9.50 -9.31
CA GLY A 117 -7.67 -8.23 -9.30
C GLY A 117 -6.42 -8.26 -10.19
N GLY A 118 -6.46 -7.53 -11.31
CA GLY A 118 -5.48 -7.66 -12.38
C GLY A 118 -4.21 -6.81 -12.21
N THR A 119 -4.29 -5.59 -11.66
CA THR A 119 -3.17 -4.63 -11.71
C THR A 119 -1.87 -5.18 -11.09
N LEU A 120 -1.91 -5.70 -9.87
CA LEU A 120 -0.77 -6.39 -9.25
C LEU A 120 -0.85 -7.92 -9.46
N GLY A 121 -2.04 -8.46 -9.63
CA GLY A 121 -2.27 -9.88 -9.85
C GLY A 121 -1.68 -10.42 -11.15
N ILE A 122 -1.49 -9.58 -12.17
CA ILE A 122 -0.92 -10.01 -13.45
C ILE A 122 0.52 -10.54 -13.32
N PHE A 123 1.29 -10.06 -12.34
CA PHE A 123 2.66 -10.51 -12.11
C PHE A 123 2.70 -11.96 -11.63
N ILE A 124 1.91 -12.29 -10.62
CA ILE A 124 1.84 -13.69 -10.13
C ILE A 124 1.13 -14.59 -11.15
N ALA A 125 0.11 -14.09 -11.87
CA ALA A 125 -0.56 -14.83 -12.92
C ALA A 125 0.42 -15.22 -14.04
N THR A 126 1.24 -14.27 -14.52
CA THR A 126 2.27 -14.51 -15.53
C THR A 126 3.32 -15.51 -15.02
N ALA A 127 3.77 -15.35 -13.78
CA ALA A 127 4.75 -16.24 -13.17
C ALA A 127 4.23 -17.69 -13.04
N LEU A 128 2.96 -17.88 -12.69
CA LEU A 128 2.35 -19.20 -12.62
C LEU A 128 2.07 -19.79 -14.01
N SER A 129 1.66 -18.97 -14.98
CA SER A 129 1.49 -19.42 -16.38
C SER A 129 2.82 -19.88 -16.98
N SER A 130 3.94 -19.20 -16.66
CA SER A 130 5.27 -19.64 -17.11
C SER A 130 5.71 -20.99 -16.51
N LYS A 131 5.08 -21.41 -15.40
CA LYS A 131 5.27 -22.75 -14.80
C LYS A 131 4.33 -23.81 -15.39
N GLY A 132 3.52 -23.47 -16.39
CA GLY A 132 2.65 -24.40 -17.10
C GLY A 132 1.24 -24.54 -16.52
N PHE A 133 0.86 -23.73 -15.52
CA PHE A 133 -0.51 -23.72 -14.99
C PHE A 133 -1.46 -22.97 -15.92
N ARG A 134 -2.68 -23.46 -16.01
CA ARG A 134 -3.80 -22.77 -16.65
C ARG A 134 -4.32 -21.68 -15.71
N VAL A 135 -4.07 -20.42 -16.05
CA VAL A 135 -4.38 -19.27 -15.17
C VAL A 135 -5.41 -18.35 -15.82
N GLY A 136 -6.42 -17.95 -15.03
CA GLY A 136 -7.37 -16.88 -15.37
C GLY A 136 -7.16 -15.64 -14.51
N VAL A 137 -7.33 -14.45 -15.07
CA VAL A 137 -7.31 -13.17 -14.33
C VAL A 137 -8.68 -12.51 -14.47
N VAL A 138 -9.32 -12.20 -13.33
CA VAL A 138 -10.61 -11.49 -13.27
C VAL A 138 -10.34 -10.05 -12.82
N GLU A 139 -10.74 -9.08 -13.65
CA GLU A 139 -10.61 -7.66 -13.37
C GLU A 139 -11.95 -6.95 -13.62
N ARG A 140 -12.41 -6.18 -12.64
CA ARG A 140 -13.71 -5.49 -12.71
C ARG A 140 -13.77 -4.38 -13.77
N ASN A 141 -12.62 -3.83 -14.14
CA ASN A 141 -12.47 -2.81 -15.16
C ASN A 141 -11.61 -3.36 -16.31
N VAL A 142 -11.10 -2.48 -17.16
CA VAL A 142 -10.03 -2.81 -18.09
C VAL A 142 -8.75 -3.05 -17.29
N LEU A 143 -8.04 -4.13 -17.56
CA LEU A 143 -6.75 -4.45 -16.97
C LEU A 143 -5.69 -3.50 -17.53
N LYS A 144 -5.42 -2.45 -16.78
CA LYS A 144 -4.53 -1.36 -17.14
C LYS A 144 -3.80 -0.86 -15.90
N GLY A 145 -2.55 -0.45 -16.03
CA GLY A 145 -1.82 0.27 -15.00
C GLY A 145 -2.34 1.69 -14.81
N ARG A 146 -2.08 2.27 -13.65
CA ARG A 146 -2.37 3.68 -13.38
C ARG A 146 -1.38 4.58 -14.13
N GLU A 147 -1.80 5.81 -14.43
CA GLU A 147 -0.94 6.80 -15.10
C GLU A 147 0.21 7.29 -14.20
N GLN A 148 0.00 7.25 -12.87
CA GLN A 148 1.00 7.67 -11.91
C GLN A 148 2.08 6.60 -11.75
N GLU A 149 3.34 7.00 -11.89
CA GLU A 149 4.51 6.14 -11.76
C GLU A 149 4.57 5.41 -10.42
N TRP A 150 5.17 4.24 -10.41
CA TRP A 150 5.65 3.57 -9.21
C TRP A 150 7.13 3.88 -9.02
N ASN A 151 7.47 4.33 -7.81
CA ASN A 151 8.86 4.56 -7.42
C ASN A 151 9.45 3.23 -6.91
N ILE A 152 10.62 2.85 -7.44
CA ILE A 152 11.27 1.58 -7.13
C ILE A 152 12.79 1.69 -7.32
N SER A 153 13.56 0.86 -6.62
CA SER A 153 14.99 0.71 -6.90
C SER A 153 15.21 -0.22 -8.09
N ARG A 154 16.22 0.05 -8.92
CA ARG A 154 16.55 -0.82 -10.07
C ARG A 154 16.74 -2.28 -9.65
N LYS A 155 17.39 -2.51 -8.53
CA LYS A 155 17.60 -3.86 -7.99
C LYS A 155 16.28 -4.59 -7.72
N GLU A 156 15.30 -3.93 -7.11
CA GLU A 156 13.99 -4.52 -6.83
C GLU A 156 13.22 -4.83 -8.12
N LEU A 157 13.39 -3.99 -9.14
CA LEU A 157 12.76 -4.21 -10.44
C LEU A 157 13.38 -5.43 -11.17
N LEU A 158 14.69 -5.65 -11.02
CA LEU A 158 15.40 -6.81 -11.57
C LEU A 158 14.96 -8.15 -10.97
N GLU A 159 14.33 -8.17 -9.80
CA GLU A 159 13.69 -9.37 -9.24
C GLU A 159 12.67 -9.98 -10.22
N LEU A 160 12.01 -9.16 -11.05
CA LEU A 160 11.07 -9.64 -12.08
C LEU A 160 11.79 -10.39 -13.22
N VAL A 161 13.05 -10.02 -13.50
CA VAL A 161 13.92 -10.73 -14.46
C VAL A 161 14.38 -12.06 -13.84
N GLU A 162 14.75 -12.07 -12.57
CA GLU A 162 15.15 -13.29 -11.86
C GLU A 162 14.00 -14.31 -11.77
N VAL A 163 12.76 -13.84 -11.61
CA VAL A 163 11.55 -14.69 -11.67
C VAL A 163 11.27 -15.19 -13.10
N GLY A 164 11.84 -14.57 -14.13
CA GLY A 164 11.70 -14.95 -15.53
C GLY A 164 10.43 -14.41 -16.21
N ILE A 165 9.81 -13.39 -15.64
CA ILE A 165 8.60 -12.76 -16.21
C ILE A 165 8.87 -11.48 -16.99
N LEU A 166 10.06 -10.92 -16.87
CA LEU A 166 10.58 -9.81 -17.69
C LEU A 166 11.99 -10.14 -18.19
N ASN A 167 12.45 -9.38 -19.18
CA ASN A 167 13.85 -9.27 -19.57
C ASN A 167 14.37 -7.85 -19.32
N GLU A 168 15.65 -7.58 -19.54
CA GLU A 168 16.23 -6.25 -19.30
C GLU A 168 15.67 -5.18 -20.25
N ASP A 169 15.34 -5.53 -21.50
CA ASP A 169 14.73 -4.59 -22.45
C ASP A 169 13.34 -4.16 -22.00
N ASP A 170 12.54 -5.09 -21.44
CA ASP A 170 11.24 -4.79 -20.84
C ASP A 170 11.38 -3.80 -19.66
N ILE A 171 12.47 -3.91 -18.87
CA ILE A 171 12.78 -3.00 -17.77
C ILE A 171 13.05 -1.59 -18.29
N GLU A 172 13.89 -1.49 -19.34
CA GLU A 172 14.20 -0.18 -19.95
C GLU A 172 12.93 0.45 -20.58
N GLU A 173 12.09 -0.34 -21.26
CA GLU A 173 10.83 0.13 -21.84
C GLU A 173 9.86 0.63 -20.76
N ALA A 174 9.78 -0.05 -19.61
CA ALA A 174 8.90 0.32 -18.52
C ALA A 174 9.42 1.49 -17.68
N THR A 175 10.72 1.78 -17.72
CA THR A 175 11.35 2.88 -16.98
C THR A 175 10.96 4.22 -17.60
N ALA A 176 10.21 5.02 -16.88
CA ALA A 176 9.72 6.33 -17.31
C ALA A 176 10.66 7.46 -16.92
N ALA A 177 11.33 7.36 -15.76
CA ALA A 177 12.29 8.33 -15.27
C ALA A 177 13.37 7.64 -14.43
N SER A 178 14.60 8.17 -14.49
CA SER A 178 15.72 7.76 -13.64
C SER A 178 16.28 8.98 -12.94
N PHE A 179 16.57 8.86 -11.66
CA PHE A 179 17.06 9.97 -10.85
C PHE A 179 17.98 9.46 -9.74
N ASN A 180 19.06 10.20 -9.50
CA ASN A 180 20.08 9.85 -8.51
C ASN A 180 21.01 11.06 -8.30
N PRO A 181 21.46 11.40 -7.08
CA PRO A 181 21.13 10.78 -5.81
C PRO A 181 19.74 11.19 -5.28
N ASN A 182 19.29 10.49 -4.24
CA ASN A 182 18.00 10.72 -3.62
C ASN A 182 18.19 11.25 -2.19
N ARG A 183 17.31 12.14 -1.76
CA ARG A 183 17.39 12.82 -0.49
C ARG A 183 16.45 12.20 0.56
N CYS A 184 16.97 12.07 1.78
CA CYS A 184 16.18 11.97 3.01
C CYS A 184 16.38 13.28 3.76
N GLY A 185 15.37 14.17 3.76
CA GLY A 185 15.46 15.53 4.27
C GLY A 185 14.70 15.74 5.57
N PHE A 186 15.22 16.63 6.42
CA PHE A 186 14.61 16.96 7.71
C PHE A 186 14.64 18.47 7.87
N GLU A 187 13.50 19.12 7.72
CA GLU A 187 13.39 20.57 7.69
C GLU A 187 14.04 21.22 8.91
N GLY A 188 14.98 22.14 8.66
CA GLY A 188 15.72 22.86 9.71
C GLY A 188 16.83 22.04 10.40
N LYS A 189 17.10 20.79 9.99
CA LYS A 189 18.12 19.93 10.62
C LYS A 189 19.21 19.45 9.65
N GLY A 190 18.87 19.16 8.41
CA GLY A 190 19.82 18.73 7.37
C GLY A 190 19.32 17.58 6.53
N ASP A 191 20.14 17.17 5.57
CA ASP A 191 19.82 16.18 4.55
C ASP A 191 20.82 15.01 4.58
N ILE A 192 20.31 13.84 4.20
CA ILE A 192 21.10 12.64 3.95
C ILE A 192 20.88 12.24 2.51
N TRP A 193 21.95 12.06 1.75
CA TRP A 193 21.89 11.66 0.36
C TRP A 193 22.22 10.18 0.20
N VAL A 194 21.40 9.47 -0.55
CA VAL A 194 21.55 8.04 -0.84
C VAL A 194 21.56 7.81 -2.35
N GLN A 195 22.25 6.76 -2.79
CA GLN A 195 22.32 6.38 -4.19
C GLN A 195 21.63 5.02 -4.40
N ASP A 196 21.04 4.83 -5.58
CA ASP A 196 20.46 3.58 -6.04
C ASP A 196 19.32 3.01 -5.16
N ILE A 197 18.63 3.88 -4.45
CA ILE A 197 17.46 3.57 -3.63
C ILE A 197 16.27 4.36 -4.14
N LEU A 198 15.19 3.69 -4.51
CA LEU A 198 13.98 4.30 -5.08
C LEU A 198 14.34 5.31 -6.20
N ASN A 199 15.24 4.91 -7.08
CA ASN A 199 15.89 5.77 -8.06
C ASN A 199 15.29 5.64 -9.48
N LEU A 200 14.20 4.90 -9.64
CA LEU A 200 13.44 4.74 -10.87
C LEU A 200 11.96 5.05 -10.67
N GLY A 201 11.40 5.86 -11.56
CA GLY A 201 9.97 5.94 -11.78
C GLY A 201 9.59 5.00 -12.92
N VAL A 202 8.87 3.91 -12.66
CA VAL A 202 8.38 3.01 -13.70
C VAL A 202 6.95 3.35 -14.08
N SER A 203 6.61 3.21 -15.37
CA SER A 203 5.26 3.40 -15.87
C SER A 203 4.40 2.16 -15.62
N PRO A 204 3.42 2.21 -14.71
CA PRO A 204 2.52 1.09 -14.49
C PRO A 204 1.71 0.73 -15.73
N VAL A 205 1.37 1.71 -16.57
CA VAL A 205 0.65 1.49 -17.83
C VAL A 205 1.45 0.56 -18.74
N LYS A 206 2.72 0.88 -18.99
CA LYS A 206 3.58 0.06 -19.85
C LYS A 206 3.89 -1.29 -19.21
N LEU A 207 4.23 -1.31 -17.94
CA LEU A 207 4.61 -2.52 -17.24
C LEU A 207 3.45 -3.54 -17.19
N VAL A 208 2.23 -3.11 -16.89
CA VAL A 208 1.05 -3.98 -16.90
C VAL A 208 0.70 -4.40 -18.34
N GLU A 209 0.91 -3.54 -19.33
CA GLU A 209 0.71 -3.90 -20.74
C GLU A 209 1.69 -5.00 -21.19
N ILE A 210 2.98 -4.87 -20.87
CA ILE A 210 4.01 -5.89 -21.15
C ILE A 210 3.62 -7.21 -20.47
N MET A 211 3.25 -7.15 -19.18
CA MET A 211 2.80 -8.33 -18.44
C MET A 211 1.57 -8.98 -19.06
N LYS A 212 0.56 -8.21 -19.45
CA LYS A 212 -0.66 -8.71 -20.10
C LYS A 212 -0.36 -9.39 -21.42
N LYS A 213 0.51 -8.79 -22.26
CA LYS A 213 0.95 -9.40 -23.54
C LYS A 213 1.65 -10.74 -23.29
N ARG A 214 2.58 -10.79 -22.34
CA ARG A 214 3.31 -12.01 -21.97
C ARG A 214 2.37 -13.07 -21.38
N PHE A 215 1.48 -12.71 -20.47
CA PHE A 215 0.46 -13.59 -19.90
C PHE A 215 -0.40 -14.25 -20.98
N ASN A 216 -0.92 -13.46 -21.94
CA ASN A 216 -1.71 -13.96 -23.05
C ASN A 216 -0.90 -14.88 -23.96
N SER A 217 0.38 -14.58 -24.23
CA SER A 217 1.25 -15.44 -25.06
C SER A 217 1.55 -16.79 -24.40
N LEU A 218 1.46 -16.88 -23.07
CA LEU A 218 1.57 -18.11 -22.30
C LEU A 218 0.24 -18.89 -22.19
N GLY A 219 -0.80 -18.45 -22.89
CA GLY A 219 -2.13 -19.07 -22.85
C GLY A 219 -3.00 -18.66 -21.65
N GLY A 220 -2.60 -17.60 -20.93
CA GLY A 220 -3.42 -17.02 -19.87
C GLY A 220 -4.69 -16.35 -20.41
N VAL A 221 -5.76 -16.36 -19.63
CA VAL A 221 -7.08 -15.83 -20.01
C VAL A 221 -7.44 -14.64 -19.12
N THR A 222 -7.83 -13.51 -19.72
CA THR A 222 -8.28 -12.32 -18.98
C THR A 222 -9.80 -12.13 -19.10
N PHE A 223 -10.45 -11.92 -17.96
CA PHE A 223 -11.87 -11.58 -17.83
C PHE A 223 -11.95 -10.12 -17.36
N GLU A 224 -12.05 -9.19 -18.30
CA GLU A 224 -12.19 -7.76 -18.05
C GLU A 224 -13.67 -7.34 -18.00
N GLY A 225 -14.01 -6.41 -17.11
CA GLY A 225 -15.39 -5.99 -16.88
C GLY A 225 -16.18 -6.94 -15.97
N TYR A 226 -15.51 -7.86 -15.28
CA TYR A 226 -16.14 -8.85 -14.42
C TYR A 226 -15.82 -8.62 -12.95
N SER A 227 -16.84 -8.63 -12.11
CA SER A 227 -16.73 -8.39 -10.66
C SER A 227 -17.02 -9.66 -9.87
N VAL A 228 -16.22 -9.92 -8.85
CA VAL A 228 -16.45 -11.03 -7.90
C VAL A 228 -17.77 -10.80 -7.16
N SER A 229 -18.64 -11.82 -7.18
CA SER A 229 -19.89 -11.85 -6.42
C SER A 229 -19.77 -12.72 -5.18
N SER A 230 -19.41 -14.00 -5.36
CA SER A 230 -19.25 -14.96 -4.27
C SER A 230 -18.27 -16.07 -4.66
N ILE A 231 -17.76 -16.76 -3.65
CA ILE A 231 -16.85 -17.91 -3.79
C ILE A 231 -17.38 -19.04 -2.92
N SER A 232 -17.62 -20.20 -3.52
CA SER A 232 -17.94 -21.43 -2.81
C SER A 232 -16.73 -22.36 -2.84
N VAL A 233 -16.22 -22.70 -1.67
CA VAL A 233 -15.02 -23.56 -1.51
C VAL A 233 -15.47 -24.97 -1.17
N TYR A 234 -15.14 -25.92 -2.03
CA TYR A 234 -15.34 -27.37 -1.89
C TYR A 234 -14.03 -28.06 -1.55
N GLU A 235 -14.07 -29.34 -1.22
CA GLU A 235 -12.86 -30.13 -0.89
C GLU A 235 -11.89 -30.24 -2.07
N ASP A 236 -12.40 -30.30 -3.30
CA ASP A 236 -11.63 -30.50 -4.53
C ASP A 236 -11.43 -29.24 -5.38
N SER A 237 -12.27 -28.21 -5.19
CA SER A 237 -12.29 -27.01 -6.04
C SER A 237 -12.83 -25.78 -5.34
N ALA A 238 -12.62 -24.61 -5.96
CA ALA A 238 -13.29 -23.36 -5.62
C ALA A 238 -14.09 -22.87 -6.81
N VAL A 239 -15.33 -22.48 -6.58
CA VAL A 239 -16.28 -21.99 -7.56
C VAL A 239 -16.46 -20.49 -7.38
N LEU A 240 -16.02 -19.71 -8.36
CA LEU A 240 -16.12 -18.26 -8.39
C LEU A 240 -17.35 -17.84 -9.20
N GLN A 241 -18.28 -17.15 -8.59
CA GLN A 241 -19.41 -16.52 -9.26
C GLN A 241 -19.14 -15.04 -9.51
N LEU A 242 -19.37 -14.58 -10.72
CA LEU A 242 -19.22 -13.21 -11.14
C LEU A 242 -20.59 -12.52 -11.20
N LYS A 243 -20.63 -11.23 -10.91
CA LYS A 243 -21.88 -10.43 -10.90
C LYS A 243 -22.57 -10.43 -12.26
N GLU A 244 -21.78 -10.54 -13.31
CA GLU A 244 -22.20 -10.55 -14.71
C GLU A 244 -22.74 -11.92 -15.16
N GLY A 245 -22.95 -12.85 -14.21
CA GLY A 245 -23.61 -14.14 -14.42
C GLY A 245 -22.70 -15.27 -14.88
N LYS A 246 -21.38 -15.05 -15.01
CA LYS A 246 -20.42 -16.09 -15.36
C LYS A 246 -19.93 -16.85 -14.12
N THR A 247 -19.73 -18.16 -14.24
CA THR A 247 -19.18 -19.04 -13.20
C THR A 247 -17.86 -19.62 -13.68
N LEU A 248 -16.81 -19.52 -12.84
CA LEU A 248 -15.49 -20.04 -13.11
C LEU A 248 -15.08 -21.04 -12.03
N PHE A 249 -14.27 -22.01 -12.43
CA PHE A 249 -13.76 -23.07 -11.55
C PHE A 249 -12.25 -23.03 -11.46
N SER A 250 -11.72 -23.25 -10.24
CA SER A 250 -10.28 -23.35 -10.06
C SER A 250 -9.90 -24.26 -8.89
N ARG A 251 -8.66 -24.70 -8.90
CA ARG A 251 -8.05 -25.38 -7.75
C ARG A 251 -7.67 -24.39 -6.66
N LEU A 252 -7.23 -23.18 -7.06
CA LEU A 252 -6.80 -22.10 -6.16
C LEU A 252 -7.30 -20.75 -6.66
N ILE A 253 -7.80 -19.91 -5.77
CA ILE A 253 -8.09 -18.49 -6.01
C ILE A 253 -7.03 -17.65 -5.31
N ILE A 254 -6.45 -16.71 -6.04
CA ILE A 254 -5.55 -15.68 -5.51
C ILE A 254 -6.30 -14.36 -5.45
N ASP A 255 -6.45 -13.84 -4.23
CA ASP A 255 -7.04 -12.53 -3.98
C ASP A 255 -5.96 -11.44 -4.08
N ALA A 256 -5.95 -10.72 -5.19
CA ALA A 256 -5.10 -9.56 -5.47
C ALA A 256 -5.92 -8.26 -5.58
N MET A 257 -7.12 -8.19 -4.96
CA MET A 257 -8.03 -7.04 -5.03
C MET A 257 -7.65 -5.90 -4.07
N GLY A 258 -6.49 -6.01 -3.42
CA GLY A 258 -5.91 -4.96 -2.57
C GLY A 258 -6.58 -4.84 -1.20
N ASN A 259 -6.28 -3.75 -0.49
CA ASN A 259 -6.72 -3.50 0.89
C ASN A 259 -8.25 -3.46 1.08
N PHE A 260 -9.00 -3.17 0.02
CA PHE A 260 -10.46 -3.09 0.06
C PHE A 260 -11.15 -4.36 -0.48
N SER A 261 -10.40 -5.44 -0.66
CA SER A 261 -10.95 -6.75 -1.05
C SER A 261 -12.12 -7.14 -0.13
N PRO A 262 -13.25 -7.60 -0.69
CA PRO A 262 -14.36 -8.12 0.11
C PRO A 262 -13.98 -9.39 0.87
N ILE A 263 -13.02 -10.18 0.37
CA ILE A 263 -12.47 -11.35 1.05
C ILE A 263 -11.67 -10.90 2.29
N VAL A 264 -10.78 -9.91 2.13
CA VAL A 264 -10.01 -9.34 3.25
C VAL A 264 -10.94 -8.74 4.31
N LYS A 265 -11.98 -8.03 3.91
CA LYS A 265 -13.00 -7.51 4.85
C LYS A 265 -13.68 -8.63 5.62
N GLN A 266 -14.03 -9.74 4.96
CA GLN A 266 -14.62 -10.90 5.62
C GLN A 266 -13.64 -11.56 6.60
N ILE A 267 -12.37 -11.78 6.22
CA ILE A 267 -11.32 -12.34 7.09
C ILE A 267 -11.11 -11.48 8.34
N ARG A 268 -11.05 -10.16 8.15
CA ARG A 268 -10.86 -9.20 9.24
C ARG A 268 -12.17 -8.88 10.00
N CYS A 269 -13.30 -9.53 9.68
CA CYS A 269 -14.60 -9.30 10.30
C CYS A 269 -15.00 -7.82 10.30
N GLY A 270 -14.68 -7.07 9.26
CA GLY A 270 -14.94 -5.64 9.17
C GLY A 270 -14.18 -4.77 10.18
N ARG A 271 -13.14 -5.32 10.83
CA ARG A 271 -12.34 -4.63 11.85
C ARG A 271 -11.75 -3.33 11.31
N LYS A 272 -11.80 -2.30 12.14
CA LYS A 272 -11.18 -1.02 11.91
C LYS A 272 -9.65 -1.18 11.81
N PRO A 273 -8.96 -0.50 10.88
CA PRO A 273 -7.50 -0.52 10.81
C PRO A 273 -6.86 0.10 12.06
N ASP A 274 -5.65 -0.35 12.39
CA ASP A 274 -4.89 0.14 13.54
C ASP A 274 -4.27 1.53 13.28
N GLY A 275 -4.08 1.89 12.02
CA GLY A 275 -3.62 3.19 11.57
C GLY A 275 -4.02 3.47 10.13
N MET A 276 -3.85 4.70 9.70
CA MET A 276 -4.13 5.12 8.33
C MET A 276 -3.04 6.07 7.85
N CYS A 277 -2.56 5.85 6.65
CA CYS A 277 -1.80 6.85 5.92
C CYS A 277 -2.73 7.58 4.96
N LEU A 278 -2.80 8.90 5.10
CA LEU A 278 -3.52 9.79 4.19
C LEU A 278 -2.50 10.44 3.27
N VAL A 279 -2.74 10.37 1.97
CA VAL A 279 -1.83 10.88 0.94
C VAL A 279 -2.57 11.80 0.01
N VAL A 280 -1.99 12.96 -0.28
CA VAL A 280 -2.42 13.88 -1.33
C VAL A 280 -1.20 14.32 -2.13
N GLY A 281 -1.39 14.73 -3.36
CA GLY A 281 -0.27 15.17 -4.19
C GLY A 281 -0.67 15.58 -5.59
N THR A 282 0.32 15.97 -6.37
CA THR A 282 0.17 16.33 -7.78
C THR A 282 1.33 15.81 -8.61
N CYS A 283 1.07 15.63 -9.89
CA CYS A 283 2.11 15.70 -10.91
C CYS A 283 1.96 17.06 -11.61
N CYS A 284 3.01 17.87 -11.56
CA CYS A 284 3.02 19.20 -12.18
C CYS A 284 4.19 19.33 -13.14
N ARG A 285 4.00 20.18 -14.16
CA ARG A 285 5.03 20.67 -15.08
C ARG A 285 5.49 22.05 -14.64
N GLY A 286 6.77 22.38 -14.87
CA GLY A 286 7.36 23.70 -14.57
C GLY A 286 8.63 23.63 -13.73
N PHE A 287 9.12 22.43 -13.42
CA PHE A 287 10.34 22.25 -12.63
C PHE A 287 11.59 22.32 -13.53
N LYS A 288 12.41 23.37 -13.35
CA LYS A 288 13.63 23.59 -14.15
C LYS A 288 14.75 22.61 -13.81
N GLU A 289 14.89 22.26 -12.52
CA GLU A 289 15.84 21.27 -12.03
C GLU A 289 15.07 20.04 -11.55
N ASN A 290 15.25 18.90 -12.20
CA ASN A 290 14.42 17.72 -12.00
C ASN A 290 15.22 16.42 -12.20
N CYS A 291 16.37 16.29 -11.51
CA CYS A 291 17.26 15.13 -11.62
C CYS A 291 17.42 14.34 -10.33
N THR A 292 16.88 14.84 -9.20
CA THR A 292 16.94 14.20 -7.89
C THR A 292 15.54 13.91 -7.36
N SER A 293 15.45 13.02 -6.37
CA SER A 293 14.20 12.75 -5.65
C SER A 293 14.36 12.94 -4.15
N ASP A 294 13.20 13.08 -3.48
CA ASP A 294 13.10 12.93 -2.04
C ASP A 294 12.47 11.58 -1.74
N VAL A 295 13.22 10.68 -1.10
CA VAL A 295 12.66 9.41 -0.57
C VAL A 295 11.70 9.71 0.57
N ILE A 296 12.10 10.62 1.45
CA ILE A 296 11.28 11.20 2.52
C ILE A 296 11.80 12.58 2.88
N PHE A 297 10.90 13.53 3.08
CA PHE A 297 11.22 14.82 3.69
C PHE A 297 10.22 15.08 4.82
N SER A 298 10.73 15.33 6.03
CA SER A 298 9.91 15.58 7.21
C SER A 298 9.79 17.07 7.48
N SER A 299 8.57 17.59 7.60
CA SER A 299 8.33 18.98 8.01
C SER A 299 8.86 19.25 9.42
N ALA A 300 9.29 20.49 9.69
CA ALA A 300 9.97 20.89 10.92
C ALA A 300 9.17 20.57 12.19
N SER A 301 7.86 20.78 12.14
CA SER A 301 6.98 20.60 13.29
C SER A 301 5.59 20.10 12.89
N ILE A 302 4.88 19.59 13.88
CA ILE A 302 3.46 19.25 13.76
C ILE A 302 2.62 20.49 13.45
N LYS A 303 1.54 20.27 12.68
CA LYS A 303 0.48 21.25 12.50
C LYS A 303 -0.69 20.92 13.42
N GLU A 304 -1.08 21.88 14.24
CA GLU A 304 -2.24 21.76 15.12
C GLU A 304 -3.44 22.52 14.52
N THR A 305 -4.58 21.86 14.53
CA THR A 305 -5.89 22.44 14.24
C THR A 305 -6.78 22.32 15.47
N SER A 306 -7.96 22.93 15.44
CA SER A 306 -8.94 22.80 16.53
C SER A 306 -9.33 21.34 16.81
N GLN A 307 -9.30 20.48 15.79
CA GLN A 307 -9.78 19.11 15.85
C GLN A 307 -8.65 18.06 15.80
N SER A 308 -7.58 18.30 15.05
CA SER A 308 -6.52 17.34 14.78
C SER A 308 -5.12 17.91 14.95
N VAL A 309 -4.14 17.01 15.07
CA VAL A 309 -2.70 17.28 15.03
C VAL A 309 -2.10 16.35 14.00
N VAL A 310 -1.30 16.89 13.08
CA VAL A 310 -0.69 16.13 12.00
C VAL A 310 0.79 16.47 11.86
N GLN A 311 1.60 15.49 11.50
CA GLN A 311 2.96 15.67 10.99
C GLN A 311 2.93 15.42 9.49
N TYR A 312 3.42 16.37 8.71
CA TYR A 312 3.52 16.22 7.28
C TYR A 312 4.87 15.65 6.87
N PHE A 313 4.81 14.73 5.92
CA PHE A 313 5.93 14.15 5.22
C PHE A 313 5.73 14.33 3.73
N TRP A 314 6.85 14.36 3.01
CA TRP A 314 6.86 14.58 1.57
C TRP A 314 7.70 13.53 0.88
N GLU A 315 7.29 13.20 -0.32
CA GLU A 315 8.04 12.44 -1.32
C GLU A 315 7.91 13.18 -2.65
N ALA A 316 9.01 13.31 -3.40
CA ALA A 316 8.97 13.97 -4.69
C ALA A 316 10.01 13.38 -5.64
N PHE A 317 9.63 13.16 -6.90
CA PHE A 317 10.51 12.58 -7.90
C PHE A 317 10.15 13.02 -9.33
N PRO A 318 11.11 12.99 -10.27
CA PRO A 318 10.84 13.25 -11.68
C PRO A 318 9.77 12.31 -12.23
N ALA A 319 8.84 12.84 -13.01
CA ALA A 319 7.79 12.09 -13.67
C ALA A 319 8.15 11.78 -15.12
N GLY A 320 7.68 10.65 -15.65
CA GLY A 320 7.93 10.22 -17.01
C GLY A 320 7.14 10.95 -18.09
N SER A 321 6.23 11.85 -17.71
CA SER A 321 5.43 12.65 -18.65
C SER A 321 6.22 13.78 -19.33
N GLY A 322 7.38 14.16 -18.79
CA GLY A 322 8.25 15.16 -19.39
C GLY A 322 9.45 15.54 -18.51
N PRO A 323 10.50 16.15 -19.08
CA PRO A 323 11.73 16.47 -18.36
C PRO A 323 11.54 17.53 -17.27
N MET A 324 10.49 18.34 -17.37
CA MET A 324 10.12 19.37 -16.38
C MET A 324 8.96 18.95 -15.50
N ASP A 325 8.54 17.68 -15.57
CA ASP A 325 7.39 17.15 -14.86
C ASP A 325 7.87 16.44 -13.58
N ARG A 326 7.21 16.77 -12.46
CA ARG A 326 7.57 16.21 -11.16
C ARG A 326 6.32 15.80 -10.40
N THR A 327 6.35 14.61 -9.83
CA THR A 327 5.37 14.14 -8.87
C THR A 327 5.78 14.57 -7.47
N THR A 328 4.85 15.12 -6.72
CA THR A 328 5.05 15.49 -5.31
C THR A 328 3.89 14.96 -4.48
N TYR A 329 4.20 14.19 -3.45
CA TYR A 329 3.24 13.72 -2.45
C TYR A 329 3.45 14.44 -1.13
N MET A 330 2.34 14.75 -0.45
CA MET A 330 2.29 15.07 0.98
C MET A 330 1.47 13.99 1.67
N PHE A 331 1.98 13.45 2.77
CA PHE A 331 1.29 12.41 3.50
C PHE A 331 1.41 12.58 5.00
N THR A 332 0.50 11.94 5.72
CA THR A 332 0.50 11.91 7.18
C THR A 332 -0.03 10.58 7.71
N TYR A 333 0.49 10.16 8.83
CA TYR A 333 -0.02 9.00 9.57
C TYR A 333 -0.95 9.45 10.68
N VAL A 334 -2.15 8.88 10.71
CA VAL A 334 -3.18 9.23 11.69
C VAL A 334 -3.84 7.98 12.27
N ASP A 335 -4.32 8.11 13.50
CA ASP A 335 -5.23 7.13 14.06
C ASP A 335 -6.63 7.37 13.46
N PRO A 336 -7.35 6.31 13.07
CA PRO A 336 -8.70 6.44 12.55
C PRO A 336 -9.68 6.76 13.70
N GLN A 337 -9.82 8.02 14.05
CA GLN A 337 -10.65 8.52 15.15
C GLN A 337 -11.45 9.77 14.74
N PRO A 338 -12.55 10.07 15.44
CA PRO A 338 -13.29 11.32 15.19
C PRO A 338 -12.37 12.54 15.30
N GLY A 339 -12.50 13.46 14.34
CA GLY A 339 -11.67 14.67 14.25
C GLY A 339 -10.36 14.47 13.46
N SER A 340 -10.06 13.30 12.94
CA SER A 340 -8.95 13.11 11.98
C SER A 340 -9.23 13.90 10.69
N PRO A 341 -8.19 14.48 10.06
CA PRO A 341 -8.34 15.36 8.90
C PRO A 341 -8.92 14.61 7.71
N GLN A 342 -9.63 15.31 6.83
CA GLN A 342 -10.12 14.81 5.56
C GLN A 342 -9.07 15.03 4.47
N LEU A 343 -9.15 14.27 3.36
CA LEU A 343 -8.22 14.44 2.23
C LEU A 343 -8.36 15.83 1.58
N GLU A 344 -9.58 16.36 1.52
CA GLU A 344 -9.79 17.71 1.02
C GLU A 344 -9.10 18.76 1.90
N GLU A 345 -9.13 18.62 3.23
CA GLU A 345 -8.40 19.49 4.16
C GLU A 345 -6.88 19.40 3.95
N LEU A 346 -6.37 18.18 3.69
CA LEU A 346 -4.96 18.00 3.36
C LEU A 346 -4.61 18.68 2.02
N LEU A 347 -5.48 18.62 1.01
CA LEU A 347 -5.27 19.30 -0.26
C LEU A 347 -5.26 20.83 -0.10
N GLU A 348 -6.14 21.41 0.72
CA GLU A 348 -6.08 22.84 1.01
C GLU A 348 -4.72 23.25 1.61
N ASP A 349 -4.17 22.43 2.52
CA ASP A 349 -2.82 22.64 3.07
C ASP A 349 -1.73 22.43 2.02
N TYR A 350 -1.89 21.44 1.18
CA TYR A 350 -0.93 21.08 0.13
C TYR A 350 -0.70 22.25 -0.84
N TRP A 351 -1.77 22.96 -1.24
CA TRP A 351 -1.65 24.10 -2.16
C TRP A 351 -0.79 25.24 -1.60
N ASP A 352 -0.71 25.37 -0.29
CA ASP A 352 0.07 26.43 0.37
C ASP A 352 1.50 25.96 0.73
N LEU A 353 1.68 24.67 0.99
CA LEU A 353 2.94 24.10 1.49
C LEU A 353 3.83 23.57 0.38
N MET A 354 3.27 22.96 -0.68
CA MET A 354 4.03 22.35 -1.77
C MET A 354 4.95 23.35 -2.48
N PRO A 355 4.52 24.58 -2.84
CA PRO A 355 5.40 25.55 -3.46
C PRO A 355 6.60 25.91 -2.58
N LYS A 356 6.40 26.03 -1.27
CA LYS A 356 7.46 26.32 -0.29
C LYS A 356 8.44 25.16 -0.19
N TYR A 357 7.92 23.94 -0.10
CA TYR A 357 8.72 22.71 -0.06
C TYR A 357 9.58 22.52 -1.31
N GLN A 358 9.01 22.79 -2.49
CA GLN A 358 9.71 22.62 -3.77
C GLN A 358 10.51 23.87 -4.20
N GLY A 359 10.37 25.01 -3.50
CA GLY A 359 11.04 26.28 -3.86
C GLY A 359 10.57 26.88 -5.19
N VAL A 360 9.27 26.72 -5.52
CA VAL A 360 8.66 27.17 -6.78
C VAL A 360 7.47 28.06 -6.52
N SER A 361 7.05 28.87 -7.51
CA SER A 361 5.75 29.57 -7.45
C SER A 361 4.65 28.65 -7.96
N PHE A 362 3.50 28.65 -7.29
CA PHE A 362 2.33 27.88 -7.73
C PHE A 362 1.84 28.32 -9.12
N ASP A 363 1.97 29.61 -9.42
CA ASP A 363 1.52 30.20 -10.69
C ASP A 363 2.41 29.80 -11.89
N ASP A 364 3.64 29.32 -11.60
CA ASP A 364 4.57 28.82 -12.63
C ASP A 364 4.35 27.33 -12.97
N LEU A 365 3.40 26.67 -12.30
CA LEU A 365 3.15 25.25 -12.44
C LEU A 365 1.85 24.96 -13.22
N GLU A 366 1.95 24.02 -14.15
CA GLU A 366 0.80 23.39 -14.80
C GLU A 366 0.48 22.08 -14.06
N ILE A 367 -0.70 21.96 -13.49
CA ILE A 367 -1.14 20.74 -12.82
C ILE A 367 -1.60 19.72 -13.86
N LEU A 368 -0.85 18.64 -14.01
CA LEU A 368 -1.16 17.55 -14.95
C LEU A 368 -2.12 16.53 -14.33
N ARG A 369 -1.94 16.22 -13.02
CA ARG A 369 -2.76 15.25 -12.27
C ARG A 369 -2.81 15.64 -10.80
N ILE A 370 -3.95 15.38 -10.17
CA ILE A 370 -4.10 15.43 -8.70
C ILE A 370 -4.21 14.00 -8.20
N ILE A 371 -3.52 13.70 -7.11
CA ILE A 371 -3.36 12.36 -6.56
C ILE A 371 -3.85 12.39 -5.12
N TYR A 372 -4.62 11.38 -4.71
CA TYR A 372 -5.05 11.23 -3.34
C TYR A 372 -5.38 9.77 -3.03
N GLY A 373 -5.21 9.38 -1.76
CA GLY A 373 -5.48 8.02 -1.33
C GLY A 373 -5.48 7.86 0.17
N ILE A 374 -6.06 6.75 0.62
CA ILE A 374 -6.01 6.28 2.01
C ILE A 374 -5.44 4.86 2.03
N PHE A 375 -4.46 4.62 2.89
CA PHE A 375 -3.78 3.33 3.00
C PHE A 375 -3.91 2.82 4.43
N PRO A 376 -4.77 1.80 4.67
CA PRO A 376 -4.95 1.22 5.98
C PRO A 376 -3.72 0.41 6.38
N THR A 377 -3.36 0.50 7.65
CA THR A 377 -2.30 -0.31 8.24
C THR A 377 -2.84 -1.16 9.38
N TYR A 378 -2.34 -2.39 9.43
CA TYR A 378 -2.69 -3.36 10.45
C TYR A 378 -1.39 -3.91 11.05
N ARG A 379 -1.30 -3.94 12.38
CA ARG A 379 -0.13 -4.46 13.08
C ARG A 379 0.03 -5.98 12.95
N ASP A 380 -1.05 -6.71 12.64
CA ASP A 380 -1.07 -8.15 12.43
C ASP A 380 -0.91 -8.50 10.94
N SER A 381 0.18 -8.07 10.34
CA SER A 381 0.53 -8.34 8.95
C SER A 381 1.75 -9.28 8.87
N PRO A 382 1.88 -10.12 7.83
CA PRO A 382 0.90 -10.39 6.78
C PRO A 382 -0.36 -11.12 7.26
N LEU A 383 -1.43 -11.05 6.45
CA LEU A 383 -2.69 -11.73 6.71
C LEU A 383 -2.59 -13.21 6.31
N PRO A 384 -2.70 -14.15 7.26
CA PRO A 384 -2.68 -15.58 6.92
C PRO A 384 -3.94 -15.98 6.14
N ALA A 385 -3.83 -17.03 5.32
CA ALA A 385 -4.97 -17.59 4.62
C ALA A 385 -6.01 -18.13 5.61
N ALA A 386 -7.26 -17.68 5.50
CA ALA A 386 -8.34 -18.06 6.40
C ALA A 386 -9.27 -19.12 5.80
N PHE A 387 -9.20 -19.35 4.51
CA PHE A 387 -10.02 -20.31 3.77
C PHE A 387 -9.14 -21.26 3.00
N ASP A 388 -9.58 -22.50 2.85
CA ASP A 388 -8.97 -23.43 1.93
C ASP A 388 -9.08 -22.87 0.50
N ARG A 389 -8.09 -23.18 -0.35
CA ARG A 389 -8.08 -22.77 -1.77
C ARG A 389 -8.16 -21.26 -2.04
N ILE A 390 -7.90 -20.41 -1.03
CA ILE A 390 -7.86 -18.95 -1.20
C ILE A 390 -6.60 -18.39 -0.54
N LEU A 391 -5.78 -17.67 -1.32
CA LEU A 391 -4.55 -17.03 -0.87
C LEU A 391 -4.59 -15.53 -1.19
N GLN A 392 -4.28 -14.69 -0.22
CA GLN A 392 -4.11 -13.25 -0.41
C GLN A 392 -2.74 -12.93 -1.00
N PHE A 393 -2.68 -11.95 -1.93
CA PHE A 393 -1.47 -11.53 -2.63
C PHE A 393 -1.37 -10.01 -2.72
N GLY A 394 -0.15 -9.47 -2.71
CA GLY A 394 0.10 -8.03 -2.72
C GLY A 394 -0.56 -7.34 -1.52
N ASP A 395 -1.17 -6.17 -1.74
CA ASP A 395 -1.81 -5.38 -0.68
C ASP A 395 -2.90 -6.15 0.07
N ALA A 396 -3.58 -7.09 -0.58
CA ALA A 396 -4.58 -7.94 0.06
C ALA A 396 -3.97 -8.88 1.11
N SER A 397 -2.70 -9.24 0.99
CA SER A 397 -1.98 -10.04 1.99
C SER A 397 -1.53 -9.22 3.21
N GLY A 398 -1.59 -7.89 3.13
CA GLY A 398 -1.08 -7.01 4.17
C GLY A 398 0.45 -6.94 4.22
N ILE A 399 1.15 -7.39 3.17
CA ILE A 399 2.57 -7.06 2.97
C ILE A 399 2.63 -5.59 2.62
N GLN A 400 3.18 -4.78 3.52
CA GLN A 400 3.15 -3.33 3.45
C GLN A 400 4.58 -2.76 3.42
N SER A 401 4.67 -1.53 2.94
CA SER A 401 5.88 -0.72 2.92
C SER A 401 5.63 0.55 3.74
N PRO A 402 5.74 0.47 5.08
CA PRO A 402 5.31 1.55 5.95
C PRO A 402 6.28 2.73 6.03
N VAL A 403 7.51 2.60 5.54
CA VAL A 403 8.54 3.64 5.63
C VAL A 403 8.77 4.34 4.30
N SER A 404 8.90 3.57 3.22
CA SER A 404 9.29 4.09 1.91
C SER A 404 8.15 4.17 0.89
N PHE A 405 6.93 3.75 1.24
CA PHE A 405 5.81 3.59 0.29
C PHE A 405 6.13 2.72 -0.94
N GLY A 406 7.22 1.96 -0.89
CA GLY A 406 7.68 1.03 -1.91
C GLY A 406 6.85 -0.25 -2.00
N GLY A 407 5.52 -0.17 -1.97
CA GLY A 407 4.65 -1.35 -2.00
C GLY A 407 4.88 -2.25 -3.21
N PHE A 408 5.28 -1.68 -4.35
CA PHE A 408 5.64 -2.45 -5.52
C PHE A 408 6.99 -3.18 -5.33
N GLY A 409 8.00 -2.55 -4.72
CA GLY A 409 9.26 -3.20 -4.34
C GLY A 409 9.05 -4.35 -3.35
N SER A 410 8.17 -4.17 -2.37
CA SER A 410 7.78 -5.27 -1.46
C SER A 410 7.14 -6.45 -2.21
N LEU A 411 6.32 -6.18 -3.23
CA LEU A 411 5.72 -7.23 -4.07
C LEU A 411 6.80 -7.98 -4.85
N THR A 412 7.69 -7.27 -5.55
CA THR A 412 8.76 -7.89 -6.37
C THR A 412 9.65 -8.78 -5.53
N ARG A 413 10.08 -8.30 -4.35
CA ARG A 413 10.89 -9.06 -3.39
C ARG A 413 10.26 -10.40 -2.99
N HIS A 414 8.94 -10.46 -2.87
CA HIS A 414 8.24 -11.68 -2.45
C HIS A 414 7.74 -12.54 -3.60
N LEU A 415 7.79 -12.06 -4.85
CA LEU A 415 7.18 -12.75 -5.99
C LEU A 415 7.82 -14.12 -6.27
N GLY A 416 9.14 -14.22 -6.25
CA GLY A 416 9.85 -15.47 -6.53
C GLY A 416 9.53 -16.58 -5.53
N ARG A 417 9.57 -16.27 -4.22
CA ARG A 417 9.23 -17.24 -3.18
C ARG A 417 7.75 -17.66 -3.24
N LEU A 418 6.84 -16.70 -3.51
CA LEU A 418 5.42 -16.99 -3.62
C LEU A 418 5.11 -17.83 -4.86
N THR A 419 5.73 -17.53 -6.00
CA THR A 419 5.62 -18.34 -7.22
C THR A 419 6.03 -19.79 -6.96
N THR A 420 7.20 -19.99 -6.33
CA THR A 420 7.72 -21.34 -6.01
C THR A 420 6.82 -22.03 -5.00
N GLY A 421 6.38 -21.34 -3.96
CA GLY A 421 5.55 -21.93 -2.93
C GLY A 421 4.15 -22.29 -3.40
N ILE A 422 3.55 -21.46 -4.25
CA ILE A 422 2.23 -21.75 -4.88
C ILE A 422 2.38 -22.93 -5.85
N TYR A 423 3.47 -22.97 -6.64
CA TYR A 423 3.76 -24.12 -7.50
C TYR A 423 3.78 -25.42 -6.69
N GLU A 424 4.56 -25.47 -5.60
CA GLU A 424 4.67 -26.65 -4.75
C GLU A 424 3.33 -27.01 -4.07
N ALA A 425 2.54 -26.02 -3.67
CA ALA A 425 1.23 -26.24 -3.08
C ALA A 425 0.23 -26.85 -4.08
N LEU A 426 0.24 -26.38 -5.33
CA LEU A 426 -0.60 -26.89 -6.41
C LEU A 426 -0.16 -28.30 -6.83
N ASP A 427 1.14 -28.54 -6.99
CA ASP A 427 1.70 -29.84 -7.37
C ASP A 427 1.38 -30.91 -6.32
N GLY A 428 1.57 -30.59 -5.03
CA GLY A 428 1.27 -31.49 -3.92
C GLY A 428 -0.19 -31.49 -3.46
N ASN A 429 -1.06 -30.68 -4.04
CA ASN A 429 -2.44 -30.42 -3.61
C ASN A 429 -2.55 -30.00 -2.12
N PHE A 430 -1.57 -29.20 -1.63
CA PHE A 430 -1.54 -28.66 -0.26
C PHE A 430 -2.29 -27.32 -0.21
N LEU A 431 -3.59 -27.35 -0.49
CA LEU A 431 -4.44 -26.17 -0.68
C LEU A 431 -5.38 -25.89 0.51
N ASP A 432 -5.16 -26.60 1.62
CA ASP A 432 -5.82 -26.28 2.89
C ASP A 432 -5.31 -24.94 3.45
N SER A 433 -6.14 -24.26 4.23
CA SER A 433 -5.85 -22.92 4.79
C SER A 433 -4.56 -22.92 5.63
N ARG A 434 -4.27 -23.99 6.36
CA ARG A 434 -3.04 -24.14 7.14
C ARG A 434 -1.80 -24.16 6.25
N SER A 435 -1.83 -24.94 5.17
CA SER A 435 -0.72 -25.02 4.19
C SER A 435 -0.53 -23.70 3.46
N LEU A 436 -1.61 -23.05 3.04
CA LEU A 436 -1.59 -21.75 2.39
C LEU A 436 -1.14 -20.61 3.33
N SER A 437 -1.48 -20.67 4.61
CA SER A 437 -1.00 -19.69 5.61
C SER A 437 0.52 -19.65 5.71
N MET A 438 1.21 -20.73 5.37
CA MET A 438 2.67 -20.78 5.38
C MET A 438 3.31 -19.98 4.23
N LEU A 439 2.52 -19.55 3.23
CA LEU A 439 2.95 -18.66 2.15
C LEU A 439 2.92 -17.18 2.59
N ASN A 440 2.01 -16.85 3.51
CA ASN A 440 1.91 -15.53 4.17
C ASN A 440 2.18 -15.69 5.68
N PRO A 441 3.39 -16.14 6.08
CA PRO A 441 3.71 -16.38 7.48
C PRO A 441 3.85 -15.05 8.23
N TYR A 442 3.77 -15.12 9.55
CA TYR A 442 4.17 -14.00 10.40
C TYR A 442 5.60 -13.56 10.08
N MET A 443 5.79 -12.25 9.88
CA MET A 443 7.07 -11.63 9.55
C MET A 443 7.43 -10.55 10.57
N PRO A 444 8.29 -10.86 11.57
CA PRO A 444 8.64 -9.91 12.62
C PRO A 444 9.33 -8.65 12.11
N ASN A 445 10.00 -8.66 10.98
CA ASN A 445 10.56 -7.47 10.34
C ASN A 445 9.47 -6.46 9.96
N LEU A 446 8.35 -6.92 9.35
CA LEU A 446 7.22 -6.06 9.01
C LEU A 446 6.48 -5.56 10.26
N SER A 447 6.24 -6.44 11.23
CA SER A 447 5.60 -6.06 12.49
C SER A 447 6.47 -5.10 13.32
N SER A 448 7.80 -5.22 13.25
CA SER A 448 8.71 -4.28 13.92
C SER A 448 8.69 -2.89 13.30
N SER A 449 8.39 -2.76 12.00
CA SER A 449 8.27 -1.46 11.32
C SER A 449 7.06 -0.64 11.80
N TRP A 450 6.05 -1.30 12.38
CA TRP A 450 4.88 -0.65 12.95
C TRP A 450 5.21 0.42 13.99
N LEU A 451 6.27 0.23 14.79
CA LEU A 451 6.68 1.25 15.76
C LEU A 451 7.11 2.56 15.10
N PHE A 452 7.80 2.51 13.96
CA PHE A 452 8.19 3.71 13.22
C PHE A 452 6.95 4.49 12.78
N GLN A 453 5.98 3.80 12.20
CA GLN A 453 4.72 4.43 11.81
C GLN A 453 3.99 5.06 13.00
N ARG A 454 3.92 4.36 14.13
CA ARG A 454 3.32 4.88 15.37
C ARG A 454 4.07 6.10 15.92
N ALA A 455 5.39 6.12 15.81
CA ALA A 455 6.23 7.25 16.22
C ALA A 455 6.08 8.46 15.28
N MET A 456 5.77 8.23 14.00
CA MET A 456 5.49 9.26 13.00
C MET A 456 4.07 9.85 13.11
N SER A 457 3.13 9.18 13.79
CA SER A 457 1.77 9.67 14.01
C SER A 457 1.75 10.72 15.11
N ALA A 458 1.42 11.96 14.79
CA ALA A 458 1.24 13.01 15.79
C ALA A 458 -0.01 12.77 16.66
N LYS A 459 0.04 13.09 17.95
CA LYS A 459 -1.06 12.93 18.91
C LYS A 459 -1.36 14.23 19.65
N LYS A 460 -2.65 14.55 19.74
CA LYS A 460 -3.16 15.70 20.46
C LYS A 460 -2.99 15.49 21.95
N GLN A 461 -2.18 15.85 22.72
CA GLN A 461 -1.95 15.63 24.17
C GLN A 461 -0.74 14.74 24.49
N SER A 462 0.18 14.55 23.57
CA SER A 462 1.38 13.75 23.84
C SER A 462 2.39 14.43 24.79
N ASN A 463 2.25 15.72 25.07
CA ASN A 463 3.23 16.52 25.87
C ASN A 463 4.68 16.32 25.39
N VAL A 464 4.87 16.22 24.09
CA VAL A 464 6.19 16.20 23.43
C VAL A 464 6.41 17.51 22.67
N PRO A 465 7.67 17.92 22.42
CA PRO A 465 7.95 19.08 21.58
C PRO A 465 7.32 18.99 20.20
N SER A 466 6.93 20.11 19.63
CA SER A 466 6.27 20.15 18.31
C SER A 466 7.14 19.63 17.17
N ASP A 467 8.46 19.68 17.30
CA ASP A 467 9.45 19.18 16.36
C ASP A 467 9.92 17.74 16.66
N PHE A 468 9.31 17.08 17.65
CA PHE A 468 9.77 15.78 18.14
C PHE A 468 9.85 14.70 17.04
N VAL A 469 8.84 14.62 16.17
CA VAL A 469 8.81 13.61 15.09
C VAL A 469 9.96 13.83 14.11
N ASN A 470 10.18 15.07 13.71
CA ASN A 470 11.29 15.46 12.83
C ASN A 470 12.66 15.18 13.49
N GLU A 471 12.82 15.52 14.77
CA GLU A 471 14.05 15.20 15.54
C GLU A 471 14.29 13.69 15.66
N LEU A 472 13.25 12.92 15.95
CA LEU A 472 13.34 11.47 16.07
C LEU A 472 13.79 10.81 14.76
N LEU A 473 13.19 11.21 13.63
CA LEU A 473 13.57 10.70 12.32
C LEU A 473 15.01 11.10 11.97
N PHE A 474 15.35 12.38 12.13
CA PHE A 474 16.71 12.87 11.90
C PHE A 474 17.74 12.08 12.71
N ALA A 475 17.49 11.87 14.01
CA ALA A 475 18.40 11.12 14.88
C ALA A 475 18.60 9.67 14.43
N ASN A 476 17.51 8.99 14.01
CA ASN A 476 17.57 7.63 13.51
C ASN A 476 18.34 7.55 12.18
N PHE A 477 17.99 8.40 11.21
CA PHE A 477 18.61 8.39 9.89
C PHE A 477 20.11 8.77 9.96
N MET A 478 20.48 9.76 10.76
CA MET A 478 21.88 10.10 11.00
C MET A 478 22.66 8.96 11.67
N SER A 479 22.00 8.23 12.57
CA SER A 479 22.63 7.05 13.21
C SER A 479 22.82 5.92 12.21
N MET A 480 21.84 5.66 11.34
CA MET A 480 21.96 4.68 10.26
C MET A 480 23.01 5.07 9.24
N GLN A 481 23.11 6.35 8.86
CA GLN A 481 24.15 6.85 7.96
C GLN A 481 25.55 6.62 8.54
N LYS A 482 25.74 6.90 9.84
CA LYS A 482 27.02 6.63 10.53
C LYS A 482 27.38 5.15 10.57
N LEU A 483 26.39 4.26 10.62
CA LEU A 483 26.57 2.82 10.58
C LEU A 483 26.78 2.29 9.15
N GLY A 484 26.50 3.10 8.13
CA GLY A 484 26.76 2.85 6.72
C GLY A 484 25.66 2.12 5.98
N ASP A 485 25.91 1.89 4.69
CA ASP A 485 24.99 1.28 3.73
C ASP A 485 24.38 -0.04 4.19
N PRO A 486 25.08 -0.96 4.88
CA PRO A 486 24.49 -2.21 5.36
C PRO A 486 23.34 -2.03 6.36
N VAL A 487 23.20 -0.82 6.93
CA VAL A 487 22.11 -0.47 7.86
C VAL A 487 21.07 0.41 7.19
N LEU A 488 21.51 1.42 6.45
CA LEU A 488 20.63 2.44 5.86
C LEU A 488 19.84 1.90 4.66
N ARG A 489 20.50 1.21 3.72
CA ARG A 489 19.84 0.74 2.49
C ARG A 489 18.72 -0.27 2.72
N PRO A 490 18.89 -1.37 3.52
CA PRO A 490 17.79 -2.26 3.81
C PRO A 490 16.61 -1.54 4.45
N PHE A 491 16.87 -0.65 5.40
CA PHE A 491 15.83 0.13 6.08
C PHE A 491 14.99 0.95 5.09
N LEU A 492 15.63 1.65 4.15
CA LEU A 492 14.95 2.44 3.11
C LEU A 492 14.16 1.60 2.09
N GLN A 493 14.40 0.30 2.04
CA GLN A 493 13.67 -0.67 1.23
C GLN A 493 12.73 -1.54 2.10
N ASP A 494 12.33 -1.03 3.27
CA ASP A 494 11.43 -1.69 4.22
C ASP A 494 11.90 -3.08 4.72
N VAL A 495 13.21 -3.31 4.72
CA VAL A 495 13.81 -4.53 5.22
C VAL A 495 14.45 -4.29 6.58
N ILE A 496 13.67 -4.49 7.64
CA ILE A 496 14.17 -4.35 9.00
C ILE A 496 14.96 -5.61 9.40
N GLN A 497 16.19 -5.41 9.87
CA GLN A 497 17.08 -6.48 10.35
C GLN A 497 17.44 -6.27 11.83
N PHE A 498 17.53 -7.36 12.60
CA PHE A 498 17.77 -7.28 14.05
C PHE A 498 19.09 -6.57 14.40
N GLY A 499 20.23 -7.00 13.84
CA GLY A 499 21.53 -6.41 14.14
C GLY A 499 21.62 -4.92 13.80
N PRO A 500 21.28 -4.48 12.57
CA PRO A 500 21.14 -3.09 12.21
C PRO A 500 20.23 -2.28 13.13
N LEU A 501 19.05 -2.80 13.48
CA LEU A 501 18.09 -2.13 14.37
C LEU A 501 18.66 -1.91 15.76
N VAL A 502 19.27 -2.96 16.37
CA VAL A 502 19.93 -2.86 17.69
C VAL A 502 21.03 -1.78 17.68
N LYS A 503 21.89 -1.80 16.64
CA LYS A 503 22.98 -0.82 16.51
C LYS A 503 22.44 0.61 16.37
N THR A 504 21.40 0.80 15.55
CA THR A 504 20.77 2.11 15.36
C THR A 504 20.17 2.63 16.65
N LEU A 505 19.33 1.83 17.31
CA LEU A 505 18.71 2.21 18.59
C LEU A 505 19.78 2.51 19.66
N GLY A 506 20.81 1.66 19.78
CA GLY A 506 21.92 1.88 20.70
C GLY A 506 22.65 3.20 20.42
N LEU A 507 22.91 3.52 19.16
CA LEU A 507 23.58 4.78 18.79
C LEU A 507 22.68 6.01 19.05
N VAL A 508 21.38 5.92 18.78
CA VAL A 508 20.42 6.97 19.13
C VAL A 508 20.37 7.20 20.63
N MET A 509 20.32 6.13 21.44
CA MET A 509 20.32 6.22 22.91
C MET A 509 21.60 6.89 23.45
N LEU A 510 22.75 6.62 22.84
CA LEU A 510 24.01 7.20 23.24
C LEU A 510 24.20 8.66 22.80
N THR A 511 23.73 9.00 21.59
CA THR A 511 23.95 10.34 21.01
C THR A 511 22.83 11.33 21.31
N ARG A 512 21.62 10.86 21.58
CA ARG A 512 20.41 11.69 21.79
C ARG A 512 19.53 11.15 22.92
N PRO A 513 20.06 10.94 24.15
CA PRO A 513 19.32 10.33 25.26
C PRO A 513 18.05 11.12 25.64
N GLN A 514 18.00 12.42 25.37
CA GLN A 514 16.87 13.29 25.64
C GLN A 514 15.60 12.93 24.82
N ILE A 515 15.74 12.20 23.71
CA ILE A 515 14.59 11.78 22.88
C ILE A 515 13.81 10.64 23.57
N ILE A 516 14.47 9.81 24.35
CA ILE A 516 13.90 8.57 24.92
C ILE A 516 12.61 8.82 25.73
N PRO A 517 12.56 9.75 26.69
CA PRO A 517 11.33 10.03 27.43
C PRO A 517 10.18 10.46 26.53
N SER A 518 10.48 11.17 25.44
CA SER A 518 9.47 11.63 24.48
C SER A 518 8.92 10.48 23.63
N ILE A 519 9.72 9.45 23.31
CA ILE A 519 9.25 8.23 22.65
C ILE A 519 8.17 7.55 23.51
N PHE A 520 8.42 7.37 24.81
CA PHE A 520 7.44 6.77 25.73
C PHE A 520 6.14 7.57 25.82
N LYS A 521 6.22 8.90 25.79
CA LYS A 521 5.04 9.78 25.80
C LYS A 521 4.26 9.71 24.49
N GLN A 522 4.97 9.72 23.35
CA GLN A 522 4.38 9.71 22.01
C GLN A 522 3.73 8.37 21.67
N VAL A 523 4.44 7.27 21.87
CA VAL A 523 4.01 5.93 21.48
C VAL A 523 3.11 5.29 22.54
N GLY A 524 3.48 5.42 23.80
CA GLY A 524 2.80 4.83 24.95
C GLY A 524 3.35 3.45 25.33
N ILE A 525 3.33 3.15 26.61
CA ILE A 525 3.87 1.89 27.19
C ILE A 525 3.24 0.63 26.58
N PRO A 526 1.89 0.52 26.41
CA PRO A 526 1.30 -0.70 25.85
C PRO A 526 1.81 -1.04 24.44
N VAL A 527 2.00 -0.03 23.59
CA VAL A 527 2.52 -0.22 22.23
C VAL A 527 3.98 -0.65 22.26
N LEU A 528 4.79 -0.08 23.17
CA LEU A 528 6.19 -0.47 23.34
C LEU A 528 6.35 -1.90 23.86
N VAL A 529 5.46 -2.37 24.75
CA VAL A 529 5.45 -3.75 25.23
C VAL A 529 5.09 -4.71 24.10
N ASP A 530 4.04 -4.42 23.33
CA ASP A 530 3.65 -5.19 22.15
C ASP A 530 4.79 -5.26 21.12
N TRP A 531 5.38 -4.11 20.79
CA TRP A 531 6.53 -4.02 19.90
C TRP A 531 7.76 -4.80 20.39
N SER A 532 8.00 -4.83 21.70
CA SER A 532 9.10 -5.61 22.28
C SER A 532 8.97 -7.11 21.97
N GLY A 533 7.75 -7.63 21.90
CA GLY A 533 7.48 -8.99 21.44
C GLY A 533 7.93 -9.22 20.00
N HIS A 534 7.59 -8.31 19.08
CA HIS A 534 8.01 -8.38 17.69
C HIS A 534 9.53 -8.22 17.52
N PHE A 535 10.14 -7.35 18.31
CA PHE A 535 11.59 -7.16 18.34
C PHE A 535 12.34 -8.43 18.79
N LEU A 536 11.86 -9.10 19.86
CA LEU A 536 12.41 -10.37 20.31
C LEU A 536 12.22 -11.49 19.27
N MET A 537 11.06 -11.53 18.61
CA MET A 537 10.81 -12.47 17.52
C MET A 537 11.70 -12.21 16.31
N LEU A 538 12.02 -10.95 16.00
CA LEU A 538 12.98 -10.59 14.95
C LEU A 538 14.38 -11.16 15.28
N GLY A 539 14.83 -11.02 16.54
CA GLY A 539 16.06 -11.64 17.02
C GLY A 539 16.03 -13.17 16.96
N TYR A 540 14.92 -13.77 17.35
CA TYR A 540 14.74 -15.22 17.30
C TYR A 540 14.75 -15.76 15.85
N TYR A 541 14.07 -15.10 14.91
CA TYR A 541 14.11 -15.48 13.50
C TYR A 541 15.50 -15.29 12.89
N THR A 542 16.21 -14.24 13.29
CA THR A 542 17.62 -14.04 12.92
C THR A 542 18.48 -15.22 13.39
N PHE A 543 18.31 -15.65 14.65
CA PHE A 543 19.00 -16.82 15.19
C PHE A 543 18.65 -18.11 14.42
N LEU A 544 17.36 -18.38 14.20
CA LEU A 544 16.90 -19.56 13.47
C LEU A 544 17.44 -19.61 12.04
N SER A 545 17.38 -18.48 11.33
CA SER A 545 17.87 -18.38 9.95
C SER A 545 19.39 -18.51 9.85
N THR A 546 20.14 -18.03 10.86
CA THR A 546 21.60 -18.04 10.82
C THR A 546 22.20 -19.38 11.26
N PHE A 547 21.61 -20.02 12.26
CA PHE A 547 22.21 -21.20 12.91
C PHE A 547 21.42 -22.49 12.68
N VAL A 548 20.09 -22.43 12.61
CA VAL A 548 19.24 -23.62 12.52
C VAL A 548 18.95 -24.00 11.05
N ASP A 549 18.68 -23.01 10.20
CA ASP A 549 18.39 -23.24 8.77
C ASP A 549 19.54 -24.01 8.07
N PRO A 550 20.83 -23.63 8.20
CA PRO A 550 21.92 -24.38 7.54
C PRO A 550 22.03 -25.85 7.98
N ALA A 551 21.60 -26.14 9.20
CA ALA A 551 21.61 -27.50 9.72
C ALA A 551 20.43 -28.35 9.21
N ILE A 552 19.26 -27.74 9.01
CA ILE A 552 18.04 -28.45 8.59
C ILE A 552 17.92 -28.55 7.07
N ARG A 553 18.31 -27.49 6.34
CA ARG A 553 18.14 -27.37 4.89
C ARG A 553 18.65 -28.57 4.09
N PRO A 554 19.83 -29.19 4.40
CA PRO A 554 20.30 -30.40 3.70
C PRO A 554 19.41 -31.61 3.92
N LEU A 555 18.70 -31.71 5.05
CA LEU A 555 17.89 -32.87 5.43
C LEU A 555 16.49 -32.85 4.78
N ILE A 556 16.01 -31.69 4.32
CA ILE A 556 14.64 -31.50 3.81
C ILE A 556 14.35 -32.41 2.60
N GLY A 557 15.37 -32.69 1.78
CA GLY A 557 15.23 -33.55 0.60
C GLY A 557 14.72 -34.97 0.91
N SER A 558 15.01 -35.48 2.10
CA SER A 558 14.61 -36.81 2.56
C SER A 558 13.20 -36.88 3.15
N PHE A 559 12.55 -35.76 3.37
CA PHE A 559 11.23 -35.71 4.00
C PHE A 559 10.09 -36.07 3.03
N PRO A 560 8.96 -36.61 3.53
CA PRO A 560 7.74 -36.76 2.75
C PRO A 560 7.29 -35.42 2.15
N ALA A 561 6.62 -35.46 1.00
CA ALA A 561 6.30 -34.27 0.20
C ALA A 561 5.66 -33.13 1.02
N LYS A 562 4.64 -33.42 1.84
CA LYS A 562 3.97 -32.39 2.67
C LYS A 562 4.90 -31.82 3.74
N VAL A 563 5.67 -32.68 4.42
CA VAL A 563 6.63 -32.27 5.46
C VAL A 563 7.76 -31.44 4.84
N ARG A 564 8.22 -31.82 3.65
CA ARG A 564 9.22 -31.07 2.87
C ARG A 564 8.70 -29.68 2.49
N TYR A 565 7.47 -29.58 2.00
CA TYR A 565 6.79 -28.32 1.72
C TYR A 565 6.74 -27.42 2.97
N GLU A 566 6.23 -27.96 4.09
CA GLU A 566 6.11 -27.21 5.34
C GLU A 566 7.45 -26.69 5.86
N TRP A 567 8.51 -27.52 5.80
CA TRP A 567 9.84 -27.09 6.25
C TRP A 567 10.46 -26.04 5.33
N ARG A 568 10.30 -26.14 4.01
CA ARG A 568 10.75 -25.10 3.09
C ARG A 568 10.08 -23.75 3.40
N ARG A 569 8.77 -23.75 3.64
CA ARG A 569 8.03 -22.53 4.01
C ARG A 569 8.49 -21.95 5.36
N ARG A 570 8.80 -22.81 6.35
CA ARG A 570 9.35 -22.35 7.63
C ARG A 570 10.72 -21.70 7.47
N LEU A 571 11.63 -22.30 6.70
CA LEU A 571 12.95 -21.73 6.47
C LEU A 571 12.86 -20.39 5.74
N GLU A 572 11.99 -20.29 4.74
CA GLU A 572 11.69 -19.01 4.08
C GLU A 572 11.12 -17.96 5.05
N ALA A 573 10.17 -18.37 5.90
CA ALA A 573 9.59 -17.48 6.91
C ALA A 573 10.68 -16.91 7.85
N TRP A 574 11.64 -17.73 8.28
CA TRP A 574 12.74 -17.27 9.12
C TRP A 574 13.64 -16.31 8.36
N GLN A 575 14.01 -16.63 7.12
CA GLN A 575 14.92 -15.84 6.30
C GLN A 575 14.31 -14.47 5.96
N TYR A 576 13.10 -14.46 5.38
CA TYR A 576 12.41 -13.25 4.99
C TYR A 576 11.91 -12.45 6.20
N GLY A 577 11.43 -13.12 7.24
CA GLY A 577 10.99 -12.46 8.47
C GLY A 577 12.14 -11.82 9.29
N ALA A 578 13.37 -12.31 9.12
CA ALA A 578 14.58 -11.69 9.68
C ALA A 578 15.20 -10.64 8.74
N GLY A 579 14.72 -10.48 7.50
CA GLY A 579 15.31 -9.60 6.49
C GLY A 579 16.67 -10.09 5.96
N LEU A 580 17.00 -11.38 6.17
CA LEU A 580 18.29 -11.96 5.76
C LEU A 580 18.32 -12.44 4.30
N ASP A 581 17.20 -12.36 3.60
CA ASP A 581 17.10 -12.49 2.14
C ASP A 581 17.71 -11.30 1.40
N TYR A 582 17.78 -10.15 2.05
CA TYR A 582 18.32 -8.91 1.46
C TYR A 582 19.83 -9.05 1.22
N LYS A 583 20.24 -8.87 -0.04
CA LYS A 583 21.65 -8.86 -0.46
C LYS A 583 22.03 -7.43 -0.86
N LEU A 584 23.10 -6.89 -0.29
CA LEU A 584 23.70 -5.66 -0.77
C LEU A 584 24.31 -5.89 -2.16
N SER A 585 23.99 -5.02 -3.13
CA SER A 585 24.76 -4.98 -4.38
C SER A 585 26.18 -4.54 -4.06
N PRO A 586 27.23 -5.16 -4.64
CA PRO A 586 28.60 -4.70 -4.47
C PRO A 586 28.72 -3.24 -4.93
N ALA A 587 29.35 -2.40 -4.13
CA ALA A 587 29.67 -1.04 -4.54
C ALA A 587 30.53 -1.08 -5.81
N GLY A 588 30.08 -0.48 -6.91
CA GLY A 588 30.81 -0.47 -8.19
C GLY A 588 30.45 -1.57 -9.18
N SER A 589 29.32 -2.26 -9.01
CA SER A 589 28.78 -3.10 -10.09
C SER A 589 28.45 -2.25 -11.33
N PRO A 590 28.51 -2.81 -12.58
CA PRO A 590 28.35 -2.06 -13.84
C PRO A 590 27.02 -1.31 -14.00
N GLU A 591 26.11 -1.42 -13.03
CA GLU A 591 24.85 -0.70 -12.96
C GLU A 591 25.01 0.82 -12.87
N THR A 592 26.16 1.31 -12.35
CA THR A 592 26.46 2.74 -12.19
C THR A 592 27.27 3.33 -13.36
N ALA A 593 27.84 2.51 -14.25
CA ALA A 593 28.85 2.96 -15.22
C ALA A 593 28.30 3.34 -16.60
N LYS A 594 27.01 3.16 -16.91
CA LYS A 594 26.49 3.36 -18.28
C LYS A 594 25.82 4.69 -18.57
N ARG A 595 25.90 5.71 -17.72
CA ARG A 595 25.50 7.08 -18.07
C ARG A 595 26.24 8.15 -17.25
N SER A 596 27.52 8.34 -17.55
CA SER A 596 28.21 9.61 -17.36
C SER A 596 29.08 9.82 -18.61
N ASP A 597 28.61 10.51 -19.60
CA ASP A 597 29.14 11.64 -20.35
C ASP A 597 28.52 11.76 -21.74
N PRO A 598 27.73 12.75 -22.06
CA PRO A 598 27.55 13.26 -23.38
C PRO A 598 28.31 14.60 -23.56
N SER A 599 29.57 14.67 -23.18
CA SER A 599 30.42 15.86 -23.46
C SER A 599 31.88 15.50 -23.64
N ASN A 600 32.20 14.79 -24.73
CA ASN A 600 33.52 14.80 -25.30
C ASN A 600 33.46 14.41 -26.79
N GLU A 601 32.71 15.15 -27.60
CA GLU A 601 33.03 15.27 -29.02
C GLU A 601 34.12 16.31 -29.16
N THR A 602 35.34 15.83 -29.21
CA THR A 602 36.51 16.57 -29.64
C THR A 602 36.28 17.04 -31.08
N VAL A 603 36.05 18.34 -31.23
CA VAL A 603 36.14 19.04 -32.52
C VAL A 603 37.57 18.96 -32.98
N THR A 604 37.87 18.03 -33.88
CA THR A 604 39.11 18.06 -34.69
C THR A 604 38.95 19.12 -35.79
N THR A 605 39.57 20.28 -35.57
CA THR A 605 39.80 21.28 -36.62
C THR A 605 40.83 20.73 -37.58
N ASN A 606 40.40 20.32 -38.77
CA ASN A 606 41.25 20.12 -39.93
C ASN A 606 41.60 21.50 -40.51
N SER A 607 42.83 21.92 -40.33
CA SER A 607 43.49 22.94 -41.14
C SER A 607 43.98 22.28 -42.44
N LEU A 608 43.53 22.73 -43.58
CA LEU A 608 44.10 22.46 -44.88
C LEU A 608 44.91 23.67 -45.34
N PRO A 609 45.93 23.46 -46.21
CA PRO A 609 47.06 24.38 -46.49
C PRO A 609 46.70 25.63 -47.22
#